data_f3602827d5a320a349705e3eaa57038e
#
_entry.id   f3602827d5a320a349705e3eaa57038e
#
_cell.length_a   1.000
_cell.length_b   1.000
_cell.length_c   1.000
_cell.angle_alpha   90.00
_cell.angle_beta   90.00
_cell.angle_gamma   90.00
#
_symmetry.space_group_name_H-M   'P 1'
#
loop_
_entity.id
_entity.type
_entity.pdbx_description
1 polymer ?
#
loop_
_entity_poly.entity_id
_entity_poly.type
_entity_poly.pdbx_seq_one_letter_code
_entity_poly.pdbx_strand_id
1 'polypeptide(L)'
;MPEGATGCAVAVRKNTSRVLFAPETFNFAEVTRAIEVARRMPSDVECVFAGFSRRNSEYIKAAGFEFRLLTPYLSDEEGRQALAFDQGRSLRHPFTPQMLAQRVASERVLLRCLRPDAVVIGVTPSQFISARAECVPLVFVRPFAYSLAHLEAARKVGATGFLPRTSPEECLVDDAAAHLLHIAGTRAP
;
A
#
# COMPACT_ATOMS: atom_id res chain seq x y z
N MET A 1 -2.35 30.63 13.42
CA MET A 1 -3.36 30.29 12.41
C MET A 1 -3.01 28.91 11.85
N PRO A 2 -3.68 27.82 12.18
CA PRO A 2 -3.48 26.55 11.49
C PRO A 2 -4.42 26.52 10.29
N GLU A 3 -3.86 26.66 9.10
CA GLU A 3 -4.57 26.46 7.84
C GLU A 3 -4.57 24.99 7.44
N GLY A 4 -5.73 24.50 7.07
CA GLY A 4 -5.88 23.44 6.10
C GLY A 4 -6.22 22.05 6.61
N ALA A 5 -7.35 21.91 7.30
CA ALA A 5 -8.12 20.68 7.18
C ALA A 5 -8.68 20.61 5.75
N THR A 6 -7.98 19.95 4.84
CA THR A 6 -8.48 19.67 3.50
C THR A 6 -9.69 18.75 3.64
N GLY A 7 -10.87 19.34 3.63
CA GLY A 7 -12.14 18.62 3.66
C GLY A 7 -12.19 17.65 2.49
N CYS A 8 -12.36 16.38 2.79
CA CYS A 8 -12.61 15.36 1.80
C CYS A 8 -13.99 15.61 1.18
N ALA A 9 -14.03 16.22 0.00
CA ALA A 9 -15.27 16.37 -0.74
C ALA A 9 -15.83 14.97 -1.08
N VAL A 10 -17.03 14.68 -0.64
CA VAL A 10 -17.74 13.44 -0.97
C VAL A 10 -18.12 13.50 -2.45
N ALA A 11 -17.23 12.98 -3.31
CA ALA A 11 -17.55 12.81 -4.72
C ALA A 11 -18.59 11.69 -4.87
N VAL A 12 -19.64 11.97 -5.63
CA VAL A 12 -20.63 10.96 -6.04
C VAL A 12 -19.88 9.87 -6.81
N ARG A 13 -19.94 8.62 -6.34
CA ARG A 13 -19.28 7.48 -7.00
C ARG A 13 -19.85 7.33 -8.42
N LYS A 14 -19.04 7.56 -9.43
CA LYS A 14 -19.15 6.84 -10.71
C LYS A 14 -18.85 5.36 -10.39
N ASN A 15 -19.45 4.45 -11.12
CA ASN A 15 -19.31 2.98 -10.98
C ASN A 15 -17.87 2.48 -11.35
N THR A 16 -16.85 3.20 -10.91
CA THR A 16 -15.43 2.96 -11.21
C THR A 16 -14.80 2.27 -10.01
N SER A 17 -14.30 1.08 -10.19
CA SER A 17 -13.54 0.36 -9.16
C SER A 17 -12.28 1.13 -8.81
N ARG A 18 -11.91 1.13 -7.53
CA ARG A 18 -10.74 1.87 -7.04
C ARG A 18 -9.81 0.95 -6.25
N VAL A 19 -8.53 0.97 -6.59
CA VAL A 19 -7.49 0.22 -5.88
C VAL A 19 -6.48 1.21 -5.29
N LEU A 20 -6.23 1.09 -3.98
CA LEU A 20 -5.19 1.84 -3.30
C LEU A 20 -3.90 1.02 -3.28
N PHE A 21 -2.84 1.54 -3.87
CA PHE A 21 -1.49 1.00 -3.79
C PHE A 21 -0.72 1.73 -2.70
N ALA A 22 -0.27 1.01 -1.70
CA ALA A 22 0.39 1.57 -0.53
C ALA A 22 1.77 0.90 -0.27
N PRO A 23 2.71 0.99 -1.23
CA PRO A 23 4.07 0.48 -1.03
C PRO A 23 4.82 1.33 -0.01
N GLU A 24 5.84 0.76 0.64
CA GLU A 24 6.82 1.58 1.36
C GLU A 24 7.64 2.39 0.37
N THR A 25 7.29 3.67 0.23
CA THR A 25 7.85 4.54 -0.81
C THR A 25 9.35 4.85 -0.64
N PHE A 26 9.96 4.55 0.50
CA PHE A 26 11.40 4.56 0.65
C PHE A 26 12.09 3.34 -0.02
N ASN A 27 11.35 2.27 -0.31
CA ASN A 27 11.83 1.04 -0.94
C ASN A 27 11.52 1.04 -2.44
N PHE A 28 12.57 1.24 -3.26
CA PHE A 28 12.43 1.32 -4.71
C PHE A 28 11.82 0.05 -5.34
N ALA A 29 12.20 -1.13 -4.84
CA ALA A 29 11.69 -2.39 -5.37
C ALA A 29 10.18 -2.58 -5.11
N GLU A 30 9.66 -2.07 -3.99
CA GLU A 30 8.22 -2.09 -3.74
C GLU A 30 7.47 -1.12 -4.64
N VAL A 31 8.02 0.08 -4.82
CA VAL A 31 7.41 1.10 -5.69
C VAL A 31 7.33 0.62 -7.13
N THR A 32 8.43 0.09 -7.68
CA THR A 32 8.45 -0.39 -9.08
C THR A 32 7.50 -1.56 -9.28
N ARG A 33 7.45 -2.50 -8.35
CA ARG A 33 6.51 -3.63 -8.41
C ARG A 33 5.06 -3.15 -8.33
N ALA A 34 4.75 -2.23 -7.43
CA ALA A 34 3.41 -1.66 -7.33
C ALA A 34 2.99 -0.93 -8.61
N ILE A 35 3.90 -0.19 -9.26
CA ILE A 35 3.67 0.46 -10.55
C ILE A 35 3.36 -0.59 -11.64
N GLU A 36 4.14 -1.67 -11.70
CA GLU A 36 3.93 -2.71 -12.70
C GLU A 36 2.58 -3.44 -12.52
N VAL A 37 2.16 -3.69 -11.28
CA VAL A 37 0.82 -4.22 -11.00
C VAL A 37 -0.26 -3.22 -11.44
N ALA A 38 -0.11 -1.94 -11.09
CA ALA A 38 -1.09 -0.91 -11.45
C ALA A 38 -1.23 -0.71 -12.97
N ARG A 39 -0.12 -0.84 -13.73
CA ARG A 39 -0.12 -0.75 -15.19
C ARG A 39 -0.91 -1.87 -15.88
N ARG A 40 -1.11 -3.01 -15.20
CA ARG A 40 -1.89 -4.15 -15.71
C ARG A 40 -3.38 -4.05 -15.36
N MET A 41 -3.75 -3.05 -14.55
CA MET A 41 -5.17 -2.83 -14.26
C MET A 41 -5.87 -2.23 -15.49
N PRO A 42 -7.12 -2.62 -15.76
CA PRO A 42 -7.92 -2.02 -16.81
C PRO A 42 -8.12 -0.50 -16.61
N SER A 43 -8.35 0.22 -17.69
CA SER A 43 -8.50 1.68 -17.68
C SER A 43 -9.72 2.20 -16.89
N ASP A 44 -10.69 1.35 -16.61
CA ASP A 44 -11.86 1.61 -15.79
C ASP A 44 -11.62 1.40 -14.30
N VAL A 45 -10.42 0.93 -13.90
CA VAL A 45 -9.99 0.83 -12.51
C VAL A 45 -9.13 2.04 -12.14
N GLU A 46 -9.59 2.82 -11.18
CA GLU A 46 -8.83 3.95 -10.66
C GLU A 46 -7.73 3.44 -9.70
N CYS A 47 -6.47 3.62 -10.09
CA CYS A 47 -5.30 3.28 -9.27
C CYS A 47 -4.76 4.53 -8.57
N VAL A 48 -4.80 4.56 -7.24
CA VAL A 48 -4.27 5.65 -6.42
C VAL A 48 -3.12 5.12 -5.58
N PHE A 49 -2.04 5.87 -5.50
CA PHE A 49 -0.90 5.53 -4.66
C PHE A 49 -0.86 6.40 -3.41
N ALA A 50 -0.43 5.83 -2.29
CA ALA A 50 -0.15 6.56 -1.07
C ALA A 50 1.10 6.02 -0.36
N GLY A 51 1.76 6.87 0.42
CA GLY A 51 2.94 6.48 1.18
C GLY A 51 3.41 7.58 2.11
N PHE A 52 4.36 7.25 2.98
CA PHE A 52 4.87 8.14 4.02
C PHE A 52 6.24 8.75 3.69
N SER A 53 6.79 8.48 2.51
CA SER A 53 8.06 9.07 2.06
C SER A 53 7.92 9.64 0.66
N ARG A 54 8.61 10.75 0.39
CA ARG A 54 8.70 11.35 -0.95
C ARG A 54 9.71 10.64 -1.84
N ARG A 55 10.59 9.82 -1.25
CA ARG A 55 11.84 9.34 -1.88
C ARG A 55 11.59 8.67 -3.21
N ASN A 56 10.70 7.95 -3.56
CA ASN A 56 10.50 7.36 -4.88
C ASN A 56 9.13 7.75 -5.49
N SER A 57 8.50 8.81 -4.97
CA SER A 57 7.19 9.24 -5.45
C SER A 57 7.21 9.80 -6.87
N GLU A 58 8.35 10.30 -7.34
CA GLU A 58 8.53 10.79 -8.71
C GLU A 58 8.35 9.67 -9.75
N TYR A 59 8.74 8.43 -9.45
CA TYR A 59 8.53 7.30 -10.37
C TYR A 59 7.04 6.96 -10.50
N ILE A 60 6.27 7.07 -9.41
CA ILE A 60 4.81 6.87 -9.42
C ILE A 60 4.15 7.92 -10.31
N LYS A 61 4.52 9.19 -10.12
CA LYS A 61 4.00 10.31 -10.91
C LYS A 61 4.41 10.23 -12.38
N ALA A 62 5.67 9.86 -12.65
CA ALA A 62 6.16 9.65 -14.01
C ALA A 62 5.46 8.48 -14.73
N ALA A 63 4.97 7.50 -13.98
CA ALA A 63 4.14 6.43 -14.49
C ALA A 63 2.67 6.83 -14.76
N GLY A 64 2.28 8.07 -14.45
CA GLY A 64 0.95 8.63 -14.68
C GLY A 64 -0.06 8.41 -13.53
N PHE A 65 0.40 7.94 -12.37
CA PHE A 65 -0.49 7.69 -11.24
C PHE A 65 -0.53 8.85 -10.23
N GLU A 66 -1.71 9.04 -9.60
CA GLU A 66 -1.85 9.95 -8.47
C GLU A 66 -1.07 9.41 -7.26
N PHE A 67 -0.32 10.29 -6.59
CA PHE A 67 0.38 9.96 -5.35
C PHE A 67 -0.04 10.89 -4.22
N ARG A 68 -0.45 10.31 -3.09
CA ARG A 68 -0.81 11.00 -1.86
C ARG A 68 0.25 10.76 -0.78
N LEU A 69 0.92 11.84 -0.36
CA LEU A 69 1.85 11.81 0.76
C LEU A 69 1.07 11.87 2.08
N LEU A 70 1.29 10.88 2.94
CA LEU A 70 0.67 10.77 4.26
C LEU A 70 1.57 11.31 5.36
N THR A 71 0.98 11.69 6.49
CA THR A 71 1.68 12.12 7.70
C THR A 71 1.52 11.09 8.82
N PRO A 72 2.53 10.91 9.68
CA PRO A 72 3.85 11.54 9.65
C PRO A 72 4.69 11.02 8.49
N TYR A 73 5.19 11.90 7.64
CA TYR A 73 6.09 11.49 6.57
C TYR A 73 7.50 11.22 7.09
N LEU A 74 8.17 10.27 6.46
CA LEU A 74 9.54 9.92 6.75
C LEU A 74 10.50 10.90 6.06
N SER A 75 11.46 11.39 6.80
CA SER A 75 12.65 12.05 6.26
C SER A 75 13.50 11.05 5.45
N ASP A 76 14.40 11.55 4.63
CA ASP A 76 15.32 10.70 3.86
C ASP A 76 16.20 9.84 4.76
N GLU A 77 16.57 10.36 5.94
CA GLU A 77 17.36 9.61 6.93
C GLU A 77 16.56 8.45 7.54
N GLU A 78 15.35 8.73 8.01
CA GLU A 78 14.45 7.69 8.54
C GLU A 78 14.13 6.64 7.48
N GLY A 79 13.93 7.04 6.22
CA GLY A 79 13.75 6.13 5.10
C GLY A 79 14.98 5.22 4.85
N ARG A 80 16.21 5.75 4.98
CA ARG A 80 17.44 4.95 4.88
C ARG A 80 17.56 3.96 6.05
N GLN A 81 17.22 4.38 7.26
CA GLN A 81 17.23 3.52 8.45
C GLN A 81 16.20 2.39 8.32
N ALA A 82 14.99 2.70 7.85
CA ALA A 82 13.95 1.72 7.60
C ALA A 82 14.39 0.68 6.56
N LEU A 83 14.97 1.14 5.45
CA LEU A 83 15.50 0.24 4.42
C LEU A 83 16.65 -0.65 4.94
N ALA A 84 17.52 -0.10 5.79
CA ALA A 84 18.61 -0.87 6.39
C ALA A 84 18.06 -1.96 7.34
N PHE A 85 16.97 -1.68 8.07
CA PHE A 85 16.29 -2.67 8.89
C PHE A 85 15.65 -3.76 8.03
N ASP A 86 14.91 -3.41 6.99
CA ASP A 86 14.27 -4.36 6.07
C ASP A 86 15.29 -5.29 5.40
N GLN A 87 16.49 -4.80 5.16
CA GLN A 87 17.60 -5.56 4.56
C GLN A 87 18.44 -6.34 5.60
N GLY A 88 18.04 -6.34 6.86
CA GLY A 88 18.77 -7.02 7.94
C GLY A 88 20.13 -6.37 8.28
N ARG A 89 20.37 -5.13 7.85
CA ARG A 89 21.59 -4.36 8.12
C ARG A 89 21.52 -3.52 9.40
N SER A 90 20.35 -3.46 10.03
CA SER A 90 20.11 -2.80 11.30
C SER A 90 19.24 -3.69 12.18
N LEU A 91 19.56 -3.79 13.47
CA LEU A 91 18.75 -4.51 14.44
C LEU A 91 17.68 -3.62 15.09
N ARG A 92 17.80 -2.31 14.92
CA ARG A 92 16.85 -1.35 15.49
C ARG A 92 15.70 -1.11 14.52
N HIS A 93 14.49 -1.43 14.95
CA HIS A 93 13.28 -1.09 14.20
C HIS A 93 13.15 0.44 14.12
N PRO A 94 12.95 1.03 12.92
CA PRO A 94 12.93 2.48 12.74
C PRO A 94 11.66 3.15 13.29
N PHE A 95 10.56 2.41 13.40
CA PHE A 95 9.29 2.97 13.81
C PHE A 95 9.03 2.75 15.30
N THR A 96 8.72 3.84 15.99
CA THR A 96 8.23 3.79 17.37
C THR A 96 6.76 3.36 17.40
N PRO A 97 6.24 2.81 18.51
CA PRO A 97 4.81 2.53 18.66
C PRO A 97 3.92 3.76 18.40
N GLN A 98 4.38 4.94 18.82
CA GLN A 98 3.66 6.19 18.57
C GLN A 98 3.60 6.54 17.07
N MET A 99 4.72 6.44 16.36
CA MET A 99 4.76 6.66 14.91
C MET A 99 3.84 5.66 14.18
N LEU A 100 3.87 4.39 14.60
CA LEU A 100 2.99 3.37 14.03
C LEU A 100 1.51 3.71 14.24
N ALA A 101 1.13 4.14 15.44
CA ALA A 101 -0.24 4.56 15.73
C ALA A 101 -0.68 5.78 14.89
N GLN A 102 0.20 6.76 14.70
CA GLN A 102 -0.05 7.92 13.85
C GLN A 102 -0.22 7.52 12.37
N ARG A 103 0.62 6.62 11.87
CA ARG A 103 0.48 6.07 10.50
C ARG A 103 -0.86 5.38 10.33
N VAL A 104 -1.24 4.50 11.25
CA VAL A 104 -2.56 3.84 11.23
C VAL A 104 -3.70 4.86 11.21
N ALA A 105 -3.64 5.91 12.01
CA ALA A 105 -4.67 6.95 12.02
C ALA A 105 -4.79 7.65 10.66
N SER A 106 -3.67 8.06 10.04
CA SER A 106 -3.65 8.70 8.72
C SER A 106 -4.17 7.78 7.61
N GLU A 107 -3.76 6.51 7.62
CA GLU A 107 -4.24 5.51 6.67
C GLU A 107 -5.75 5.29 6.79
N ARG A 108 -6.28 5.20 8.00
CA ARG A 108 -7.73 5.06 8.23
C ARG A 108 -8.52 6.24 7.68
N VAL A 109 -8.03 7.48 7.87
CA VAL A 109 -8.63 8.67 7.26
C VAL A 109 -8.64 8.55 5.74
N LEU A 110 -7.50 8.17 5.14
CA LEU A 110 -7.40 7.97 3.70
C LEU A 110 -8.40 6.90 3.20
N LEU A 111 -8.46 5.74 3.86
CA LEU A 111 -9.36 4.65 3.47
C LEU A 111 -10.83 5.07 3.53
N ARG A 112 -11.25 5.80 4.54
CA ARG A 112 -12.61 6.35 4.66
C ARG A 112 -12.93 7.36 3.56
N CYS A 113 -11.97 8.21 3.20
CA CYS A 113 -12.14 9.20 2.14
C CYS A 113 -12.18 8.56 0.74
N LEU A 114 -11.24 7.67 0.45
CA LEU A 114 -11.13 7.02 -0.86
C LEU A 114 -12.16 5.92 -1.07
N ARG A 115 -12.50 5.18 -0.01
CA ARG A 115 -13.33 3.98 -0.06
C ARG A 115 -12.87 3.00 -1.15
N PRO A 116 -11.60 2.57 -1.13
CA PRO A 116 -11.11 1.67 -2.17
C PRO A 116 -11.75 0.29 -2.03
N ASP A 117 -11.85 -0.42 -3.14
CA ASP A 117 -12.35 -1.80 -3.18
C ASP A 117 -11.29 -2.78 -2.69
N ALA A 118 -10.02 -2.43 -2.82
CA ALA A 118 -8.89 -3.17 -2.27
C ALA A 118 -7.70 -2.26 -1.96
N VAL A 119 -6.83 -2.72 -1.06
CA VAL A 119 -5.52 -2.12 -0.76
C VAL A 119 -4.43 -3.11 -1.14
N VAL A 120 -3.47 -2.66 -1.92
CA VAL A 120 -2.25 -3.42 -2.25
C VAL A 120 -1.10 -2.91 -1.40
N ILE A 121 -0.47 -3.80 -0.66
CA ILE A 121 0.62 -3.45 0.24
C ILE A 121 1.89 -4.28 0.00
N GLY A 122 3.03 -3.73 0.41
CA GLY A 122 4.29 -4.43 0.63
C GLY A 122 4.44 -4.88 2.09
N VAL A 123 5.50 -4.41 2.76
CA VAL A 123 5.87 -4.92 4.10
C VAL A 123 5.46 -4.01 5.26
N THR A 124 4.59 -3.03 5.08
CA THR A 124 4.27 -2.06 6.14
C THR A 124 3.25 -2.60 7.15
N PRO A 125 3.63 -2.72 8.43
CA PRO A 125 2.74 -3.26 9.47
C PRO A 125 1.49 -2.42 9.74
N SER A 126 1.57 -1.08 9.61
CA SER A 126 0.44 -0.19 9.87
C SER A 126 -0.75 -0.46 8.96
N GLN A 127 -0.49 -0.81 7.72
CA GLN A 127 -1.52 -1.04 6.71
C GLN A 127 -2.34 -2.30 6.97
N PHE A 128 -1.76 -3.33 7.58
CA PHE A 128 -2.53 -4.49 8.04
C PHE A 128 -3.56 -4.09 9.09
N ILE A 129 -3.18 -3.18 10.00
CA ILE A 129 -4.06 -2.71 11.07
C ILE A 129 -5.15 -1.81 10.50
N SER A 130 -4.78 -0.83 9.68
CA SER A 130 -5.71 0.16 9.13
C SER A 130 -6.74 -0.46 8.19
N ALA A 131 -6.31 -1.32 7.26
CA ALA A 131 -7.20 -2.01 6.33
C ALA A 131 -8.19 -2.93 7.08
N ARG A 132 -7.71 -3.68 8.09
CA ARG A 132 -8.55 -4.49 8.95
C ARG A 132 -9.60 -3.66 9.69
N ALA A 133 -9.18 -2.53 10.27
CA ALA A 133 -10.06 -1.65 11.04
C ALA A 133 -11.16 -1.00 10.18
N GLU A 134 -10.89 -0.75 8.91
CA GLU A 134 -11.86 -0.17 7.96
C GLU A 134 -12.56 -1.22 7.08
N CYS A 135 -12.36 -2.52 7.37
CA CYS A 135 -12.96 -3.64 6.63
C CYS A 135 -12.68 -3.58 5.11
N VAL A 136 -11.51 -3.09 4.71
CA VAL A 136 -11.09 -3.05 3.30
C VAL A 136 -10.27 -4.30 2.98
N PRO A 137 -10.58 -5.03 1.90
CA PRO A 137 -9.78 -6.15 1.43
C PRO A 137 -8.33 -5.74 1.20
N LEU A 138 -7.40 -6.61 1.61
CA LEU A 138 -5.99 -6.34 1.55
C LEU A 138 -5.29 -7.43 0.75
N VAL A 139 -4.53 -6.99 -0.27
CA VAL A 139 -3.66 -7.84 -1.08
C VAL A 139 -2.22 -7.57 -0.68
N PHE A 140 -1.54 -8.60 -0.20
CA PHE A 140 -0.15 -8.53 0.21
C PHE A 140 0.76 -9.10 -0.88
N VAL A 141 1.47 -8.24 -1.59
CA VAL A 141 2.44 -8.63 -2.62
C VAL A 141 3.80 -8.81 -1.98
N ARG A 142 4.20 -10.06 -1.82
CA ARG A 142 5.40 -10.42 -1.09
C ARG A 142 6.58 -10.66 -2.01
N PRO A 143 7.69 -9.90 -1.85
CA PRO A 143 8.88 -10.08 -2.68
C PRO A 143 9.75 -11.29 -2.28
N PHE A 144 9.62 -11.79 -1.02
CA PHE A 144 10.55 -12.80 -0.48
C PHE A 144 9.83 -13.92 0.28
N ALA A 145 10.27 -15.16 0.07
CA ALA A 145 9.67 -16.34 0.70
C ALA A 145 9.98 -16.49 2.21
N TYR A 146 10.95 -15.80 2.75
CA TYR A 146 11.50 -16.06 4.09
C TYR A 146 10.97 -15.18 5.24
N SER A 147 10.15 -14.18 4.97
CA SER A 147 9.62 -13.33 6.05
C SER A 147 8.38 -13.95 6.71
N LEU A 148 8.56 -14.95 7.56
CA LEU A 148 7.47 -15.64 8.25
C LEU A 148 6.63 -14.71 9.12
N ALA A 149 7.25 -13.73 9.79
CA ALA A 149 6.54 -12.76 10.64
C ALA A 149 5.50 -11.95 9.88
N HIS A 150 5.82 -11.52 8.66
CA HIS A 150 4.87 -10.81 7.79
C HIS A 150 3.73 -11.71 7.31
N LEU A 151 4.03 -13.00 7.03
CA LEU A 151 3.00 -13.98 6.70
C LEU A 151 2.02 -14.19 7.83
N GLU A 152 2.51 -14.34 9.05
CA GLU A 152 1.67 -14.51 10.22
C GLU A 152 0.83 -13.26 10.49
N ALA A 153 1.41 -12.06 10.38
CA ALA A 153 0.68 -10.81 10.51
C ALA A 153 -0.43 -10.71 9.46
N ALA A 154 -0.15 -11.02 8.20
CA ALA A 154 -1.13 -11.00 7.13
C ALA A 154 -2.26 -12.01 7.35
N ARG A 155 -1.96 -13.23 7.79
CA ARG A 155 -2.97 -14.24 8.15
C ARG A 155 -3.87 -13.78 9.30
N LYS A 156 -3.29 -13.19 10.35
CA LYS A 156 -4.04 -12.70 11.51
C LYS A 156 -5.06 -11.62 11.16
N VAL A 157 -4.78 -10.80 10.17
CA VAL A 157 -5.72 -9.75 9.70
C VAL A 157 -6.64 -10.22 8.57
N GLY A 158 -6.54 -11.49 8.16
CA GLY A 158 -7.38 -12.04 7.10
C GLY A 158 -7.06 -11.44 5.73
N ALA A 159 -5.78 -11.17 5.44
CA ALA A 159 -5.36 -10.73 4.13
C ALA A 159 -5.72 -11.78 3.07
N THR A 160 -6.36 -11.35 1.98
CA THR A 160 -6.89 -12.19 0.90
C THR A 160 -5.86 -12.28 -0.18
N GLY A 161 -4.85 -12.32 -0.40
CA GLY A 161 -3.89 -12.38 -1.51
C GLY A 161 -2.50 -12.68 -0.98
N PHE A 162 -2.29 -13.95 -0.72
CA PHE A 162 -0.93 -14.46 -0.55
C PHE A 162 -0.41 -14.88 -1.89
N LEU A 163 0.48 -14.09 -2.45
CA LEU A 163 1.25 -14.46 -3.62
C LEU A 163 2.66 -14.84 -3.15
N PRO A 164 2.88 -16.10 -2.74
CA PRO A 164 4.22 -16.56 -2.43
C PRO A 164 5.04 -16.52 -3.70
N ARG A 165 6.26 -16.05 -3.63
CA ARG A 165 7.20 -16.09 -4.75
C ARG A 165 7.60 -17.55 -5.03
N THR A 166 6.73 -18.26 -5.71
CA THR A 166 7.00 -19.59 -6.28
C THR A 166 7.28 -19.52 -7.78
N SER A 167 7.04 -18.34 -8.38
CA SER A 167 7.16 -18.06 -9.81
C SER A 167 8.12 -16.89 -10.08
N PRO A 168 8.57 -16.71 -11.32
CA PRO A 168 9.30 -15.52 -11.77
C PRO A 168 8.55 -14.24 -11.39
N GLU A 169 9.29 -13.15 -11.18
CA GLU A 169 8.71 -11.88 -10.71
C GLU A 169 7.64 -11.31 -11.65
N GLU A 170 7.74 -11.60 -12.94
CA GLU A 170 6.76 -11.25 -13.97
C GLU A 170 5.40 -11.93 -13.71
N CYS A 171 5.41 -13.23 -13.41
CA CYS A 171 4.19 -13.95 -13.06
C CYS A 171 3.55 -13.43 -11.78
N LEU A 172 4.35 -13.02 -10.79
CA LEU A 172 3.84 -12.44 -9.55
C LEU A 172 3.02 -11.16 -9.80
N VAL A 173 3.46 -10.33 -10.74
CA VAL A 173 2.76 -9.09 -11.07
C VAL A 173 1.42 -9.38 -11.77
N ASP A 174 1.39 -10.34 -12.69
CA ASP A 174 0.18 -10.75 -13.39
C ASP A 174 -0.82 -11.44 -12.45
N ASP A 175 -0.34 -12.31 -11.58
CA ASP A 175 -1.15 -12.97 -10.54
C ASP A 175 -1.76 -11.93 -9.58
N ALA A 176 -1.00 -10.91 -9.18
CA ALA A 176 -1.49 -9.84 -8.34
C ALA A 176 -2.58 -9.03 -9.03
N ALA A 177 -2.39 -8.68 -10.30
CA ALA A 177 -3.39 -7.95 -11.09
C ALA A 177 -4.67 -8.77 -11.26
N ALA A 178 -4.56 -10.06 -11.61
CA ALA A 178 -5.70 -10.97 -11.76
C ALA A 178 -6.49 -11.11 -10.44
N HIS A 179 -5.79 -11.24 -9.32
CA HIS A 179 -6.43 -11.33 -8.00
C HIS A 179 -7.17 -10.04 -7.61
N LEU A 180 -6.59 -8.88 -7.89
CA LEU A 180 -7.24 -7.58 -7.67
C LEU A 180 -8.50 -7.43 -8.50
N LEU A 181 -8.48 -7.85 -9.77
CA LEU A 181 -9.65 -7.83 -10.64
C LEU A 181 -10.77 -8.75 -10.13
N HIS A 182 -10.41 -9.91 -9.60
CA HIS A 182 -11.38 -10.80 -8.97
C HIS A 182 -12.05 -10.13 -7.77
N ILE A 183 -11.29 -9.50 -6.87
CA ILE A 183 -11.83 -8.77 -5.70
C ILE A 183 -12.73 -7.61 -6.16
N ALA A 184 -12.29 -6.81 -7.13
CA ALA A 184 -13.07 -5.70 -7.65
C ALA A 184 -14.38 -6.17 -8.32
N GLY A 185 -14.33 -7.26 -9.08
CA GLY A 185 -15.48 -7.85 -9.77
C GLY A 185 -16.53 -8.48 -8.82
N THR A 186 -16.12 -9.02 -7.67
CA THR A 186 -17.04 -9.62 -6.69
C THR A 186 -17.83 -8.59 -5.88
N ARG A 187 -17.49 -7.31 -5.99
CA ARG A 187 -18.19 -6.20 -5.31
C ARG A 187 -19.13 -5.41 -6.22
N ALA A 188 -19.27 -5.78 -7.48
CA ALA A 188 -20.33 -5.23 -8.32
C ALA A 188 -21.69 -5.61 -7.73
N PRO A 189 -22.66 -4.68 -7.69
CA PRO A 189 -23.93 -4.82 -6.98
C PRO A 189 -24.79 -5.95 -7.52
#